data_6a4b212895d77d2cefc3f9527628ec64
#
_entry.id   6a4b212895d77d2cefc3f9527628ec64
#
_cell.length_a   1.000
_cell.length_b   1.000
_cell.length_c   1.000
_cell.angle_alpha   90.00
_cell.angle_beta   90.00
_cell.angle_gamma   90.00
#
_symmetry.space_group_name_H-M   'P 1'
#
loop_
_entity.id
_entity.type
_entity.pdbx_description
1 polymer ?
#
loop_
_entity_poly.entity_id
_entity_poly.type
_entity_poly.pdbx_seq_one_letter_code
_entity_poly.pdbx_strand_id
1 'polypeptide(L)'
;MKQEIDPKNTSRAQAFELWMKSPMPMVTLTKTFDVTRLRMVSRRREIKFNILLCWCIGKAASQIEEFYLLPECGKLYKYDRLAINVIVNNRTGGISSCDISYTDNLDKSCSNYMALTQSVSTSCQNSFVEDAMVIGTSAMTVTELDSIVNQYTDQFCNPMVMWGRYRKGWLRTTLPKRQ
;
A
#
# COMPACT_ATOMS: atom_id res chain seq x y z
N MET A 1 -15.96 10.74 2.48
CA MET A 1 -16.28 11.48 3.74
C MET A 1 -15.74 10.66 4.91
N LYS A 2 -15.16 11.30 5.91
CA LYS A 2 -14.69 10.68 7.16
C LYS A 2 -15.80 10.76 8.20
N GLN A 3 -16.16 9.65 8.83
CA GLN A 3 -17.22 9.60 9.85
C GLN A 3 -16.70 8.86 11.09
N GLU A 4 -16.89 9.45 12.27
CA GLU A 4 -16.66 8.76 13.54
C GLU A 4 -17.76 7.70 13.74
N ILE A 5 -17.35 6.49 14.13
CA ILE A 5 -18.28 5.38 14.40
C ILE A 5 -17.99 4.77 15.77
N ASP A 6 -19.02 4.20 16.39
CA ASP A 6 -18.83 3.43 17.62
C ASP A 6 -18.20 2.07 17.28
N PRO A 7 -16.99 1.77 17.80
CA PRO A 7 -16.32 0.48 17.57
C PRO A 7 -17.19 -0.73 17.94
N LYS A 8 -18.08 -0.59 18.92
CA LYS A 8 -18.98 -1.68 19.35
C LYS A 8 -19.93 -2.15 18.28
N ASN A 9 -20.22 -1.29 17.31
CA ASN A 9 -21.10 -1.60 16.16
C ASN A 9 -20.34 -2.18 14.97
N THR A 10 -19.09 -2.62 15.17
CA THR A 10 -18.25 -3.17 14.10
C THR A 10 -17.73 -4.58 14.45
N SER A 11 -17.31 -5.34 13.46
CA SER A 11 -16.59 -6.61 13.63
C SER A 11 -15.26 -6.44 14.38
N ARG A 12 -14.80 -5.20 14.58
CA ARG A 12 -13.49 -4.87 15.17
C ARG A 12 -13.56 -4.43 16.63
N ALA A 13 -14.72 -4.47 17.28
CA ALA A 13 -14.92 -3.97 18.66
C ALA A 13 -13.85 -4.47 19.64
N GLN A 14 -13.70 -5.78 19.75
CA GLN A 14 -12.71 -6.39 20.66
C GLN A 14 -11.27 -6.07 20.26
N ALA A 15 -10.96 -6.14 18.98
CA ALA A 15 -9.63 -5.81 18.47
C ALA A 15 -9.29 -4.33 18.74
N PHE A 16 -10.22 -3.41 18.48
CA PHE A 16 -10.04 -2.00 18.77
C PHE A 16 -9.73 -1.76 20.25
N GLU A 17 -10.50 -2.34 21.18
CA GLU A 17 -10.26 -2.18 22.60
C GLU A 17 -8.88 -2.69 23.04
N LEU A 18 -8.47 -3.85 22.54
CA LEU A 18 -7.16 -4.44 22.85
C LEU A 18 -6.01 -3.60 22.30
N TRP A 19 -6.11 -3.21 21.01
CA TRP A 19 -5.01 -2.53 20.33
C TRP A 19 -4.86 -1.08 20.79
N MET A 20 -5.94 -0.38 21.14
CA MET A 20 -5.86 0.98 21.67
C MET A 20 -5.20 1.07 23.06
N LYS A 21 -5.17 -0.03 23.80
CA LYS A 21 -4.45 -0.15 25.08
C LYS A 21 -3.01 -0.65 24.91
N SER A 22 -2.63 -1.09 23.72
CA SER A 22 -1.30 -1.63 23.45
C SER A 22 -0.29 -0.51 23.26
N PRO A 23 0.89 -0.58 23.87
CA PRO A 23 1.96 0.40 23.64
C PRO A 23 2.52 0.34 22.21
N MET A 24 2.30 -0.75 21.47
CA MET A 24 2.73 -0.93 20.09
C MET A 24 1.63 -1.63 19.29
N PRO A 25 0.60 -0.91 18.85
CA PRO A 25 -0.55 -1.47 18.14
C PRO A 25 -0.23 -1.74 16.65
N MET A 26 0.79 -2.51 16.36
CA MET A 26 1.23 -2.82 15.01
C MET A 26 1.61 -4.30 14.86
N VAL A 27 1.23 -4.88 13.74
CA VAL A 27 1.65 -6.23 13.33
C VAL A 27 2.29 -6.14 11.95
N THR A 28 3.48 -6.69 11.80
CA THR A 28 4.16 -6.84 10.50
C THR A 28 4.07 -8.27 10.03
N LEU A 29 3.55 -8.48 8.84
CA LEU A 29 3.49 -9.78 8.18
C LEU A 29 4.37 -9.75 6.92
N THR A 30 5.28 -10.71 6.82
CA THR A 30 6.15 -10.88 5.65
C THR A 30 5.74 -12.12 4.88
N LYS A 31 5.52 -11.99 3.56
CA LYS A 31 5.19 -13.09 2.68
C LYS A 31 5.80 -12.92 1.30
N THR A 32 6.32 -14.02 0.75
CA THR A 32 6.80 -14.06 -0.63
C THR A 32 5.65 -14.43 -1.58
N PHE A 33 5.48 -13.66 -2.65
CA PHE A 33 4.48 -13.91 -3.69
C PHE A 33 5.15 -14.16 -5.05
N ASP A 34 4.60 -15.08 -5.82
CA ASP A 34 4.92 -15.20 -7.24
C ASP A 34 4.17 -14.14 -8.05
N VAL A 35 4.91 -13.17 -8.55
CA VAL A 35 4.38 -12.05 -9.36
C VAL A 35 4.63 -12.24 -10.86
N THR A 36 4.96 -13.45 -11.31
CA THR A 36 5.28 -13.74 -12.71
C THR A 36 4.14 -13.34 -13.63
N ARG A 37 2.89 -13.70 -13.30
CA ARG A 37 1.71 -13.31 -14.08
C ARG A 37 1.51 -11.80 -14.14
N LEU A 38 1.69 -11.11 -12.99
CA LEU A 38 1.57 -9.66 -12.92
C LEU A 38 2.62 -8.97 -13.82
N ARG A 39 3.87 -9.47 -13.81
CA ARG A 39 4.94 -8.98 -14.71
C ARG A 39 4.62 -9.22 -16.17
N MET A 40 4.01 -10.35 -16.52
CA MET A 40 3.57 -10.61 -17.90
C MET A 40 2.50 -9.62 -18.35
N VAL A 41 1.50 -9.34 -17.50
CA VAL A 41 0.45 -8.35 -17.78
C VAL A 41 1.05 -6.95 -17.92
N SER A 42 1.93 -6.55 -16.99
CA SER A 42 2.67 -5.28 -17.04
C SER A 42 3.38 -5.07 -18.37
N ARG A 43 4.12 -6.08 -18.86
CA ARG A 43 4.82 -6.02 -20.16
C ARG A 43 3.86 -5.98 -21.34
N ARG A 44 2.82 -6.83 -21.32
CA ARG A 44 1.87 -6.96 -22.43
C ARG A 44 1.01 -5.71 -22.62
N ARG A 45 0.69 -5.01 -21.51
CA ARG A 45 -0.10 -3.77 -21.51
C ARG A 45 0.74 -2.49 -21.45
N GLU A 46 2.06 -2.62 -21.45
CA GLU A 46 3.02 -1.52 -21.33
C GLU A 46 2.82 -0.63 -20.09
N ILE A 47 2.24 -1.21 -19.02
CA ILE A 47 2.02 -0.55 -17.73
C ILE A 47 3.22 -0.82 -16.82
N LYS A 48 3.80 0.21 -16.21
CA LYS A 48 4.87 0.04 -15.21
C LYS A 48 4.41 -0.89 -14.09
N PHE A 49 5.27 -1.84 -13.69
CA PHE A 49 4.95 -2.86 -12.68
C PHE A 49 4.42 -2.26 -11.36
N ASN A 50 5.05 -1.19 -10.87
CA ASN A 50 4.62 -0.55 -9.63
C ASN A 50 3.20 0.04 -9.73
N ILE A 51 2.84 0.63 -10.87
CA ILE A 51 1.49 1.16 -11.11
C ILE A 51 0.47 0.03 -11.02
N LEU A 52 0.73 -1.06 -11.73
CA LEU A 52 -0.16 -2.22 -11.76
C LEU A 52 -0.27 -2.87 -10.38
N LEU A 53 0.84 -2.98 -9.63
CA LEU A 53 0.83 -3.54 -8.28
C LEU A 53 0.04 -2.64 -7.32
N CYS A 54 0.23 -1.32 -7.36
CA CYS A 54 -0.54 -0.36 -6.55
C CYS A 54 -2.04 -0.47 -6.85
N TRP A 55 -2.43 -0.60 -8.12
CA TRP A 55 -3.83 -0.81 -8.49
C TRP A 55 -4.36 -2.13 -7.93
N CYS A 56 -3.59 -3.23 -8.00
CA CYS A 56 -3.98 -4.52 -7.42
C CYS A 56 -4.15 -4.45 -5.90
N ILE A 57 -3.28 -3.72 -5.19
CA ILE A 57 -3.41 -3.48 -3.74
C ILE A 57 -4.72 -2.74 -3.44
N GLY A 58 -5.00 -1.66 -4.16
CA GLY A 58 -6.25 -0.90 -4.01
C GLY A 58 -7.48 -1.75 -4.34
N LYS A 59 -7.41 -2.58 -5.39
CA LYS A 59 -8.49 -3.51 -5.77
C LYS A 59 -8.76 -4.55 -4.69
N ALA A 60 -7.73 -5.14 -4.11
CA ALA A 60 -7.88 -6.10 -3.02
C ALA A 60 -8.45 -5.43 -1.75
N ALA A 61 -7.91 -4.28 -1.37
CA ALA A 61 -8.35 -3.54 -0.20
C ALA A 61 -9.79 -3.03 -0.33
N SER A 62 -10.22 -2.61 -1.54
CA SER A 62 -11.57 -2.10 -1.77
C SER A 62 -12.68 -3.12 -1.53
N GLN A 63 -12.35 -4.39 -1.46
CA GLN A 63 -13.29 -5.49 -1.22
C GLN A 63 -13.38 -5.90 0.26
N ILE A 64 -12.62 -5.24 1.14
CA ILE A 64 -12.50 -5.59 2.55
C ILE A 64 -12.91 -4.38 3.39
N GLU A 65 -13.98 -4.51 4.16
CA GLU A 65 -14.56 -3.41 4.94
C GLU A 65 -13.56 -2.80 5.94
N GLU A 66 -12.72 -3.62 6.54
CA GLU A 66 -11.72 -3.19 7.52
C GLU A 66 -10.68 -2.22 6.96
N PHE A 67 -10.43 -2.23 5.65
CA PHE A 67 -9.57 -1.24 5.00
C PHE A 67 -10.22 0.14 4.84
N TYR A 68 -11.45 0.32 5.28
CA TYR A 68 -12.11 1.62 5.36
C TYR A 68 -12.19 2.13 6.81
N LEU A 69 -11.62 1.40 7.78
CA LEU A 69 -11.64 1.72 9.19
C LEU A 69 -10.24 2.11 9.67
N LEU A 70 -10.10 3.27 10.30
CA LEU A 70 -8.83 3.74 10.86
C LEU A 70 -9.01 4.24 12.29
N PRO A 71 -8.25 3.70 13.25
CA PRO A 71 -8.16 4.28 14.59
C PRO A 71 -7.32 5.56 14.55
N GLU A 72 -7.86 6.65 15.10
CA GLU A 72 -7.15 7.91 15.23
C GLU A 72 -7.49 8.54 16.58
N CYS A 73 -6.49 8.90 17.37
CA CYS A 73 -6.65 9.57 18.67
C CYS A 73 -7.66 8.87 19.61
N GLY A 74 -7.65 7.53 19.65
CA GLY A 74 -8.54 6.74 20.51
C GLY A 74 -9.97 6.59 19.99
N LYS A 75 -10.28 7.08 18.81
CA LYS A 75 -11.57 6.96 18.12
C LYS A 75 -11.45 6.10 16.87
N LEU A 76 -12.56 5.52 16.42
CA LEU A 76 -12.61 4.76 15.18
C LEU A 76 -13.34 5.58 14.12
N TYR A 77 -12.69 5.72 12.95
CA TYR A 77 -13.26 6.43 11.82
C TYR A 77 -13.50 5.48 10.66
N LYS A 78 -14.64 5.67 9.98
CA LYS A 78 -14.97 5.02 8.72
C LYS A 78 -14.82 6.02 7.58
N TYR A 79 -14.17 5.57 6.52
CA TYR A 79 -13.99 6.31 5.28
C TYR A 79 -14.83 5.67 4.17
N ASP A 80 -15.23 6.45 3.18
CA ASP A 80 -15.97 5.97 1.99
C ASP A 80 -15.06 5.84 0.77
N ARG A 81 -13.82 6.29 0.86
CA ARG A 81 -12.85 6.27 -0.24
C ARG A 81 -11.52 5.69 0.21
N LEU A 82 -10.83 5.08 -0.75
CA LEU A 82 -9.45 4.59 -0.59
C LEU A 82 -8.50 5.42 -1.46
N ALA A 83 -7.28 5.58 -0.97
CA ALA A 83 -6.15 6.07 -1.76
C ALA A 83 -4.92 5.19 -1.51
N ILE A 84 -4.04 5.15 -2.48
CA ILE A 84 -2.73 4.49 -2.38
C ILE A 84 -1.67 5.57 -2.33
N ASN A 85 -0.92 5.63 -1.25
CA ASN A 85 0.22 6.52 -1.14
C ASN A 85 1.44 5.87 -1.80
N VAL A 86 2.16 6.65 -2.57
CA VAL A 86 3.42 6.23 -3.20
C VAL A 86 4.52 7.24 -2.93
N ILE A 87 5.74 6.75 -2.82
CA ILE A 87 6.93 7.60 -2.66
C ILE A 87 7.50 7.90 -4.04
N VAL A 88 7.71 9.17 -4.30
CA VAL A 88 8.16 9.70 -5.59
C VAL A 88 9.53 10.36 -5.41
N ASN A 89 10.52 9.95 -6.20
CA ASN A 89 11.78 10.67 -6.29
C ASN A 89 11.53 12.02 -7.00
N ASN A 90 11.92 13.11 -6.36
CA ASN A 90 11.74 14.44 -6.89
C ASN A 90 13.01 14.97 -7.58
N ARG A 91 12.87 16.05 -8.36
CA ARG A 91 13.97 16.61 -9.16
C ARG A 91 15.14 17.16 -8.35
N THR A 92 14.98 17.36 -7.03
CA THR A 92 16.07 17.84 -6.15
C THR A 92 16.88 16.68 -5.55
N GLY A 93 16.58 15.42 -5.92
CA GLY A 93 17.24 14.23 -5.38
C GLY A 93 16.66 13.76 -4.05
N GLY A 94 15.62 14.41 -3.53
CA GLY A 94 14.87 13.97 -2.37
C GLY A 94 13.65 13.12 -2.76
N ILE A 95 12.79 12.87 -1.78
CA ILE A 95 11.53 12.13 -1.96
C ILE A 95 10.34 13.01 -1.59
N SER A 96 9.21 12.74 -2.23
CA SER A 96 7.92 13.36 -1.91
C SER A 96 6.85 12.28 -1.84
N SER A 97 5.82 12.52 -1.04
CA SER A 97 4.68 11.62 -0.84
C SER A 97 3.54 12.00 -1.79
N CYS A 98 2.89 11.01 -2.39
CA CYS A 98 1.81 11.24 -3.35
C CYS A 98 0.66 10.25 -3.11
N ASP A 99 -0.51 10.76 -2.76
CA ASP A 99 -1.72 9.98 -2.63
C ASP A 99 -2.46 9.91 -3.97
N ILE A 100 -2.84 8.71 -4.36
CA ILE A 100 -3.56 8.43 -5.60
C ILE A 100 -4.88 7.79 -5.24
N SER A 101 -6.00 8.49 -5.51
CA SER A 101 -7.33 7.95 -5.26
C SER A 101 -7.54 6.65 -6.03
N TYR A 102 -8.01 5.62 -5.32
CA TYR A 102 -8.31 4.34 -5.95
C TYR A 102 -9.53 4.44 -6.88
N THR A 103 -9.46 3.76 -7.98
CA THR A 103 -10.57 3.54 -8.92
C THR A 103 -10.49 2.13 -9.49
N ASP A 104 -11.65 1.51 -9.73
CA ASP A 104 -11.74 0.18 -10.35
C ASP A 104 -11.27 0.17 -11.82
N ASN A 105 -11.31 1.30 -12.50
CA ASN A 105 -10.83 1.42 -13.88
C ASN A 105 -9.32 1.53 -13.91
N LEU A 106 -8.65 0.50 -14.44
CA LEU A 106 -7.19 0.42 -14.51
C LEU A 106 -6.58 1.55 -15.36
N ASP A 107 -7.16 1.86 -16.51
CA ASP A 107 -6.61 2.86 -17.42
C ASP A 107 -6.68 4.28 -16.81
N LYS A 108 -7.82 4.59 -16.13
CA LYS A 108 -7.97 5.82 -15.35
C LYS A 108 -6.98 5.86 -14.18
N SER A 109 -6.76 4.74 -13.49
CA SER A 109 -5.78 4.63 -12.41
C SER A 109 -4.36 4.89 -12.91
N CYS A 110 -3.99 4.32 -14.06
CA CYS A 110 -2.68 4.54 -14.69
C CYS A 110 -2.48 6.01 -15.05
N SER A 111 -3.46 6.65 -15.67
CA SER A 111 -3.41 8.06 -16.06
C SER A 111 -3.26 8.96 -14.84
N ASN A 112 -4.05 8.74 -13.79
CA ASN A 112 -3.96 9.49 -12.54
C ASN A 112 -2.59 9.32 -11.86
N TYR A 113 -2.11 8.06 -11.78
CA TYR A 113 -0.80 7.76 -11.22
C TYR A 113 0.31 8.54 -11.94
N MET A 114 0.33 8.47 -13.26
CA MET A 114 1.37 9.14 -14.07
C MET A 114 1.32 10.66 -13.91
N ALA A 115 0.13 11.26 -14.00
CA ALA A 115 -0.05 12.70 -13.90
C ALA A 115 0.35 13.23 -12.51
N LEU A 116 -0.16 12.60 -11.44
CA LEU A 116 0.11 13.04 -10.07
C LEU A 116 1.59 12.84 -9.69
N THR A 117 2.19 11.70 -9.98
CA THR A 117 3.60 11.45 -9.66
C THR A 117 4.53 12.36 -10.46
N GLN A 118 4.20 12.70 -11.71
CA GLN A 118 4.95 13.68 -12.51
C GLN A 118 4.86 15.07 -11.89
N SER A 119 3.66 15.50 -11.49
CA SER A 119 3.43 16.80 -10.84
C SER A 119 4.22 16.91 -9.53
N VAL A 120 4.13 15.88 -8.66
CA VAL A 120 4.84 15.80 -7.37
C VAL A 120 6.36 15.78 -7.58
N SER A 121 6.85 15.04 -8.57
CA SER A 121 8.28 14.97 -8.89
C SER A 121 8.83 16.35 -9.32
N THR A 122 8.04 17.08 -10.09
CA THR A 122 8.44 18.40 -10.62
C THR A 122 8.33 19.52 -9.58
N SER A 123 7.21 19.54 -8.82
CA SER A 123 6.96 20.55 -7.79
C SER A 123 7.79 20.36 -6.53
N CYS A 124 8.25 19.14 -6.27
CA CYS A 124 8.87 18.70 -5.00
C CYS A 124 7.92 18.88 -3.78
N GLN A 125 6.63 18.98 -4.02
CA GLN A 125 5.59 19.15 -3.00
C GLN A 125 4.87 17.79 -2.78
N ASN A 126 4.50 17.49 -1.54
CA ASN A 126 3.63 16.34 -1.25
C ASN A 126 2.22 16.63 -1.79
N SER A 127 1.52 15.55 -2.18
CA SER A 127 0.13 15.60 -2.62
C SER A 127 -0.68 14.61 -1.79
N PHE A 128 -1.63 15.10 -1.01
CA PHE A 128 -2.48 14.28 -0.14
C PHE A 128 -3.93 14.36 -0.58
N VAL A 129 -4.66 13.27 -0.36
CA VAL A 129 -6.10 13.18 -0.59
C VAL A 129 -6.80 13.31 0.75
N GLU A 130 -7.63 14.34 0.89
CA GLU A 130 -8.46 14.52 2.07
C GLU A 130 -9.60 13.49 2.10
N ASP A 131 -10.06 13.14 3.31
CA ASP A 131 -11.21 12.25 3.54
C ASP A 131 -11.12 10.89 2.81
N ALA A 132 -9.93 10.31 2.72
CA ALA A 132 -9.73 8.97 2.20
C ALA A 132 -8.91 8.13 3.19
N MET A 133 -9.24 6.83 3.26
CA MET A 133 -8.35 5.87 3.90
C MET A 133 -7.15 5.63 2.99
N VAL A 134 -5.96 5.91 3.50
CA VAL A 134 -4.72 5.82 2.73
C VAL A 134 -3.97 4.55 3.08
N ILE A 135 -3.61 3.76 2.06
CA ILE A 135 -2.68 2.64 2.21
C ILE A 135 -1.31 3.11 1.75
N GLY A 136 -0.36 3.19 2.67
CA GLY A 136 1.01 3.55 2.36
C GLY A 136 1.71 2.46 1.55
N THR A 137 2.50 2.86 0.56
CA THR A 137 3.33 1.90 -0.19
C THR A 137 4.77 2.37 -0.31
N SER A 138 5.71 1.41 -0.29
CA SER A 138 7.12 1.66 -0.55
C SER A 138 7.74 0.52 -1.33
N ALA A 139 8.50 0.87 -2.36
CA ALA A 139 9.18 -0.09 -3.23
C ALA A 139 10.70 -0.01 -3.03
N MET A 140 11.30 -1.07 -2.52
CA MET A 140 12.76 -1.19 -2.38
C MET A 140 13.30 -2.07 -3.52
N THR A 141 13.61 -1.43 -4.65
CA THR A 141 13.95 -2.16 -5.89
C THR A 141 15.45 -2.32 -6.12
N VAL A 142 16.28 -1.62 -5.37
CA VAL A 142 17.74 -1.62 -5.51
C VAL A 142 18.40 -2.70 -4.66
N THR A 143 17.85 -2.96 -3.48
CA THR A 143 18.40 -3.91 -2.51
C THR A 143 17.58 -5.20 -2.48
N GLU A 144 18.24 -6.35 -2.37
CA GLU A 144 17.58 -7.62 -2.08
C GLU A 144 17.38 -7.73 -0.57
N LEU A 145 16.15 -8.04 -0.16
CA LEU A 145 15.75 -8.10 1.25
C LEU A 145 15.04 -9.42 1.53
N ASP A 146 15.35 -10.01 2.67
CA ASP A 146 14.63 -11.17 3.19
C ASP A 146 13.34 -10.73 3.91
N SER A 147 13.39 -9.63 4.64
CA SER A 147 12.22 -9.05 5.32
C SER A 147 12.41 -7.56 5.60
N ILE A 148 11.32 -6.88 5.87
CA ILE A 148 11.28 -5.49 6.32
C ILE A 148 10.32 -5.43 7.51
N VAL A 149 10.77 -4.79 8.58
CA VAL A 149 9.92 -4.50 9.74
C VAL A 149 9.94 -3.00 9.99
N ASN A 150 8.77 -2.37 9.96
CA ASN A 150 8.61 -0.99 10.37
C ASN A 150 8.44 -0.93 11.89
N GLN A 151 9.01 0.08 12.50
CA GLN A 151 8.69 0.39 13.88
C GLN A 151 7.43 1.25 13.94
N TYR A 152 6.60 1.01 14.96
CA TYR A 152 5.46 1.85 15.24
C TYR A 152 5.92 3.27 15.61
N THR A 153 5.24 4.25 15.03
CA THR A 153 5.35 5.65 15.42
C THR A 153 3.93 6.19 15.62
N ASP A 154 3.71 7.01 16.61
CA ASP A 154 2.38 7.60 16.89
C ASP A 154 1.83 8.47 15.75
N GLN A 155 2.66 8.75 14.75
CA GLN A 155 2.32 9.64 13.65
C GLN A 155 1.59 8.94 12.49
N PHE A 156 1.75 7.62 12.32
CA PHE A 156 1.22 6.89 11.18
C PHE A 156 0.51 5.61 11.62
N CYS A 157 -0.82 5.66 11.66
CA CYS A 157 -1.67 4.51 11.97
C CYS A 157 -2.14 3.76 10.72
N ASN A 158 -1.83 4.25 9.52
CA ASN A 158 -2.26 3.70 8.25
C ASN A 158 -1.57 2.36 7.96
N PRO A 159 -2.27 1.41 7.34
CA PRO A 159 -1.64 0.20 6.85
C PRO A 159 -0.61 0.52 5.77
N MET A 160 0.50 -0.22 5.79
CA MET A 160 1.57 -0.07 4.81
C MET A 160 1.88 -1.39 4.12
N VAL A 161 2.12 -1.32 2.82
CA VAL A 161 2.60 -2.44 2.01
C VAL A 161 3.96 -2.09 1.44
N MET A 162 4.96 -2.84 1.85
CA MET A 162 6.33 -2.66 1.35
C MET A 162 6.74 -3.88 0.54
N TRP A 163 7.40 -3.66 -0.59
CA TRP A 163 7.91 -4.77 -1.40
C TRP A 163 9.32 -4.51 -1.90
N GLY A 164 10.03 -5.61 -2.12
CA GLY A 164 11.38 -5.62 -2.66
C GLY A 164 11.63 -6.83 -3.54
N ARG A 165 12.85 -6.96 -4.00
CA ARG A 165 13.29 -8.15 -4.71
C ARG A 165 13.67 -9.21 -3.69
N TYR A 166 13.11 -10.40 -3.85
CA TYR A 166 13.57 -11.58 -3.12
C TYR A 166 14.81 -12.16 -3.81
N ARG A 167 15.81 -12.52 -3.04
CA ARG A 167 17.00 -13.20 -3.53
C ARG A 167 16.61 -14.49 -4.21
N LYS A 168 17.00 -14.68 -5.46
CA LYS A 168 16.85 -15.96 -6.15
C LYS A 168 17.71 -17.01 -5.44
N GLY A 169 17.09 -17.85 -4.63
CA GLY A 169 17.77 -18.96 -4.01
C GLY A 169 18.28 -19.94 -5.06
N TRP A 170 19.44 -20.53 -4.85
CA TRP A 170 20.10 -21.55 -5.67
C TRP A 170 19.26 -22.84 -5.86
N LEU A 171 18.20 -23.01 -5.09
CA LEU A 171 17.37 -24.21 -4.99
C LEU A 171 16.34 -24.43 -6.11
N ARG A 172 16.36 -23.68 -7.20
CA ARG A 172 15.41 -23.86 -8.29
C ARG A 172 15.89 -24.79 -9.43
N THR A 173 17.03 -25.47 -9.30
CA THR A 173 17.61 -26.29 -10.36
C THR A 173 17.46 -27.80 -10.22
N THR A 174 16.74 -28.32 -9.24
CA THR A 174 16.69 -29.79 -9.03
C THR A 174 15.30 -30.35 -8.79
N LEU A 175 14.28 -29.87 -9.48
CA LEU A 175 13.06 -30.67 -9.62
C LEU A 175 13.13 -31.41 -10.95
N PRO A 176 13.19 -32.75 -10.98
CA PRO A 176 13.14 -33.51 -12.22
C PRO A 176 11.80 -33.23 -12.89
N LYS A 177 11.85 -32.98 -14.20
CA LYS A 177 10.64 -32.96 -15.05
C LYS A 177 9.95 -34.30 -14.87
N ARG A 178 8.72 -34.32 -14.38
CA ARG A 178 7.89 -35.51 -14.46
C ARG A 178 7.69 -35.84 -15.93
N GLN A 179 8.11 -37.04 -16.30
CA GLN A 179 7.79 -37.70 -17.58
C GLN A 179 6.29 -37.94 -17.66
#